data_6fff42f32ca278ddcd87a74823223e9a
#
_entry.id   6fff42f32ca278ddcd87a74823223e9a
#
_cell.length_a   1.000
_cell.length_b   1.000
_cell.length_c   1.000
_cell.angle_alpha   90.00
_cell.angle_beta   90.00
_cell.angle_gamma   90.00
#
_symmetry.space_group_name_H-M   'P 1'
#
loop_
_entity.id
_entity.type
_entity.pdbx_description
1 polymer ?
#
loop_
_entity_poly.entity_id
_entity_poly.type
_entity_poly.pdbx_seq_one_letter_code
_entity_poly.pdbx_strand_id
1 'polypeptide(L)'
;MLLRRLVSFAVTVVGIVAAWEPTHGIRLDARGHEQISRDQTSTQANTLLGRDLPVGTCNENTPCANGACCGSDNLCGYAPKQCGTGCRFNCDAKAECGPYAPTASQKCPLSVCCSEFGFCGSTDEFCKWTNDQDSNYPTCNTKYGGCGPVDRPYCSGGSSVSERTIGYYETWSNSRKTSPVSPEDLNLDGFTHINFAFSFFDASSFEITSMDSNAASLYSRFTALKDKKSGLQAWISIGGWSFTDPGPTQKAFTNMVSSQSNRAKFIGNLRQFMDTYAFDGVDLDWEYPGADDRGGESGDSANYVLLTKEMRAAFGTKYGISMTLPTSYWYLQHFDLPGIQQHIDWFNLMGKSDQAGPFSTLKHSLSLSC
;
A
#
# COMPACT_ATOMS: atom_id res chain seq x y z
N MET A 1 -2.48 -49.67 -31.47
CA MET A 1 -1.65 -49.49 -30.25
C MET A 1 -0.81 -48.25 -30.43
N LEU A 2 -1.39 -47.07 -30.15
CA LEU A 2 -0.71 -45.77 -30.21
C LEU A 2 -1.09 -45.01 -28.96
N LEU A 3 -0.12 -44.90 -28.05
CA LEU A 3 -0.20 -44.12 -26.82
C LEU A 3 -0.29 -42.62 -27.17
N ARG A 4 -1.43 -41.97 -26.93
CA ARG A 4 -1.53 -40.53 -26.91
C ARG A 4 -1.03 -40.06 -25.53
N ARG A 5 0.12 -39.43 -25.51
CA ARG A 5 0.62 -38.67 -24.36
C ARG A 5 -0.22 -37.38 -24.25
N LEU A 6 -1.05 -37.33 -23.25
CA LEU A 6 -1.65 -36.08 -22.76
C LEU A 6 -0.54 -35.26 -22.09
N VAL A 7 -0.08 -34.21 -22.77
CA VAL A 7 0.75 -33.17 -22.16
C VAL A 7 -0.20 -32.16 -21.52
N SER A 8 -0.36 -32.28 -20.22
CA SER A 8 -1.11 -31.30 -19.44
C SER A 8 -0.24 -30.05 -19.30
N PHE A 9 -0.54 -29.01 -20.07
CA PHE A 9 0.05 -27.68 -19.83
C PHE A 9 -0.73 -27.00 -18.71
N ALA A 10 -0.21 -27.05 -17.51
CA ALA A 10 -0.62 -26.15 -16.45
C ALA A 10 -0.10 -24.75 -16.82
N VAL A 11 -0.99 -23.89 -17.30
CA VAL A 11 -0.67 -22.46 -17.49
C VAL A 11 -0.72 -21.82 -16.10
N THR A 12 0.44 -21.69 -15.49
CA THR A 12 0.60 -20.92 -14.27
C THR A 12 0.66 -19.46 -14.68
N VAL A 13 -0.37 -18.69 -14.33
CA VAL A 13 -0.33 -17.23 -14.43
C VAL A 13 0.63 -16.73 -13.36
N VAL A 14 1.90 -16.61 -13.73
CA VAL A 14 2.90 -15.93 -12.91
C VAL A 14 2.70 -14.44 -13.13
N GLY A 15 1.91 -13.83 -12.26
CA GLY A 15 1.95 -12.38 -12.11
C GLY A 15 3.32 -12.02 -11.53
N ILE A 16 4.30 -11.79 -12.40
CA ILE A 16 5.51 -11.07 -11.98
C ILE A 16 5.05 -9.63 -11.86
N VAL A 17 4.55 -9.24 -10.70
CA VAL A 17 4.79 -7.89 -10.26
C VAL A 17 6.30 -7.83 -10.20
N ALA A 18 6.93 -7.25 -11.20
CA ALA A 18 8.29 -6.78 -11.07
C ALA A 18 8.20 -5.78 -9.91
N ALA A 19 8.40 -6.28 -8.70
CA ALA A 19 8.73 -5.46 -7.58
C ALA A 19 10.09 -4.86 -7.95
N TRP A 20 10.03 -3.75 -8.65
CA TRP A 20 11.10 -2.81 -8.59
C TRP A 20 11.11 -2.42 -7.12
N GLU A 21 12.05 -2.97 -6.38
CA GLU A 21 12.31 -2.45 -5.05
C GLU A 21 12.60 -0.98 -5.27
N PRO A 22 11.85 -0.07 -4.64
CA PRO A 22 12.27 1.30 -4.62
C PRO A 22 13.62 1.30 -3.92
N THR A 23 14.66 1.61 -4.67
CA THR A 23 16.03 1.72 -4.17
C THR A 23 16.18 2.84 -3.14
N HIS A 24 15.08 3.46 -2.73
CA HIS A 24 15.01 4.56 -1.76
C HIS A 24 13.74 4.48 -0.90
N GLY A 25 13.41 3.32 -0.36
CA GLY A 25 12.54 3.27 0.79
C GLY A 25 13.32 3.75 2.01
N ILE A 26 13.06 4.97 2.47
CA ILE A 26 13.62 5.47 3.73
C ILE A 26 13.05 4.59 4.84
N ARG A 27 13.83 3.64 5.33
CA ARG A 27 13.54 2.94 6.58
C ARG A 27 14.13 3.76 7.71
N LEU A 28 13.28 4.24 8.58
CA LEU A 28 13.73 4.85 9.83
C LEU A 28 13.95 3.72 10.86
N ASP A 29 15.03 3.83 11.65
CA ASP A 29 15.21 3.00 12.83
C ASP A 29 14.31 3.51 13.98
N ALA A 30 14.33 2.83 15.12
CA ALA A 30 13.55 3.21 16.29
C ALA A 30 13.87 4.61 16.86
N ARG A 31 14.93 5.24 16.39
CA ARG A 31 15.33 6.61 16.74
C ARG A 31 14.93 7.61 15.65
N GLY A 32 14.23 7.14 14.60
CA GLY A 32 13.81 7.97 13.48
C GLY A 32 14.91 8.30 12.48
N HIS A 33 15.89 7.41 12.33
CA HIS A 33 16.98 7.59 11.38
C HIS A 33 16.79 6.73 10.13
N GLU A 34 17.21 7.29 9.01
CA GLU A 34 17.23 6.60 7.71
C GLU A 34 18.21 5.43 7.74
N GLN A 35 17.72 4.19 7.59
CA GLN A 35 18.55 3.02 7.36
C GLN A 35 18.90 2.92 5.89
N ILE A 36 20.10 3.30 5.53
CA ILE A 36 20.68 2.98 4.23
C ILE A 36 21.05 1.49 4.26
N SER A 37 20.35 0.69 3.47
CA SER A 37 20.67 -0.73 3.24
C SER A 37 22.12 -0.85 2.75
N ARG A 38 22.99 -1.47 3.56
CA ARG A 38 24.38 -1.75 3.22
C ARG A 38 24.46 -2.96 2.29
N ASP A 39 24.03 -2.81 1.05
CA ASP A 39 24.39 -3.75 0.00
C ASP A 39 24.44 -3.03 -1.35
N GLN A 40 25.50 -2.23 -1.50
CA GLN A 40 26.09 -1.94 -2.81
C GLN A 40 27.52 -1.47 -2.64
N THR A 41 28.46 -2.40 -2.81
CA THR A 41 29.80 -2.07 -3.27
C THR A 41 29.67 -1.52 -4.69
N SER A 42 29.66 -0.22 -4.84
CA SER A 42 30.07 0.43 -6.07
C SER A 42 30.83 1.71 -5.74
N THR A 43 32.05 1.65 -6.10
CA THR A 43 33.07 2.69 -6.19
C THR A 43 32.55 3.96 -6.89
N GLN A 44 32.92 5.10 -6.32
CA GLN A 44 33.08 6.43 -6.94
C GLN A 44 31.84 7.29 -7.13
N ALA A 45 31.65 8.19 -6.18
CA ALA A 45 31.59 9.63 -6.44
C ALA A 45 31.97 10.39 -5.18
N ASN A 46 33.23 10.55 -4.93
CA ASN A 46 33.75 11.61 -4.08
C ASN A 46 33.50 12.94 -4.76
N THR A 47 32.64 13.77 -4.16
CA THR A 47 32.80 15.21 -4.23
C THR A 47 32.08 15.87 -3.04
N LEU A 48 32.87 16.28 -2.05
CA LEU A 48 32.69 17.47 -1.23
C LEU A 48 31.26 17.89 -0.86
N LEU A 49 30.74 17.34 0.26
CA LEU A 49 29.91 18.10 1.22
C LEU A 49 29.69 17.25 2.48
N GLY A 50 30.21 17.71 3.62
CA GLY A 50 29.83 17.36 4.96
C GLY A 50 30.05 15.88 5.37
N ARG A 51 30.98 15.63 6.30
CA ARG A 51 31.07 14.36 7.02
C ARG A 51 29.68 13.99 7.54
N ASP A 52 29.17 12.84 7.13
CA ASP A 52 27.94 12.28 7.68
C ASP A 52 28.08 12.23 9.20
N LEU A 53 27.16 12.90 9.88
CA LEU A 53 27.14 12.90 11.34
C LEU A 53 26.68 11.53 11.83
N PRO A 54 27.15 11.08 13.01
CA PRO A 54 26.62 9.89 13.63
C PRO A 54 25.11 9.94 13.77
N VAL A 55 24.45 8.81 13.56
CA VAL A 55 22.99 8.65 13.68
C VAL A 55 22.52 9.23 15.03
N GLY A 56 21.46 10.02 15.01
CA GLY A 56 20.92 10.67 16.21
C GLY A 56 21.58 11.98 16.59
N THR A 57 22.52 12.47 15.78
CA THR A 57 23.21 13.72 16.04
C THR A 57 22.93 14.78 14.99
N CYS A 58 23.16 16.02 15.38
CA CYS A 58 23.05 17.20 14.55
C CYS A 58 24.17 18.19 14.94
N ASN A 59 24.33 19.27 14.22
CA ASN A 59 25.27 20.35 14.60
C ASN A 59 24.74 21.71 14.13
N GLU A 60 25.55 22.75 14.19
CA GLU A 60 25.18 24.12 13.83
C GLU A 60 24.79 24.32 12.35
N ASN A 61 25.21 23.39 11.48
CA ASN A 61 25.02 23.49 10.03
C ASN A 61 24.20 22.32 9.47
N THR A 62 23.94 21.30 10.27
CA THR A 62 23.28 20.06 9.82
C THR A 62 22.12 19.73 10.75
N PRO A 63 20.87 19.84 10.28
CA PRO A 63 19.69 19.44 11.05
C PRO A 63 19.64 17.93 11.25
N CYS A 64 18.70 17.49 12.10
CA CYS A 64 18.39 16.08 12.25
C CYS A 64 17.83 15.49 10.96
N ALA A 65 18.38 14.37 10.48
CA ALA A 65 17.95 13.72 9.25
C ALA A 65 16.48 13.26 9.31
N ASN A 66 15.97 12.95 10.50
CA ASN A 66 14.57 12.55 10.75
C ASN A 66 13.61 13.72 11.04
N GLY A 67 14.02 14.97 10.81
CA GLY A 67 13.21 16.14 11.07
C GLY A 67 12.94 16.46 12.54
N ALA A 68 13.54 15.73 13.49
CA ALA A 68 13.44 16.02 14.93
C ALA A 68 14.14 17.33 15.29
N CYS A 69 13.89 17.81 16.52
CA CYS A 69 14.60 18.97 17.05
C CYS A 69 16.09 18.68 17.24
N CYS A 70 16.94 19.62 16.85
CA CYS A 70 18.36 19.61 17.13
C CYS A 70 18.65 20.39 18.42
N GLY A 71 18.99 19.71 19.49
CA GLY A 71 19.30 20.34 20.78
C GLY A 71 20.67 21.02 20.81
N SER A 72 20.90 21.84 21.84
CA SER A 72 22.21 22.47 22.12
C SER A 72 23.31 21.44 22.46
N ASP A 73 22.90 20.22 22.82
CA ASP A 73 23.77 19.06 23.05
C ASP A 73 24.15 18.29 21.79
N ASN A 74 23.81 18.80 20.62
CA ASN A 74 24.00 18.18 19.31
C ASN A 74 23.27 16.83 19.16
N LEU A 75 22.21 16.59 19.92
CA LEU A 75 21.38 15.40 19.84
C LEU A 75 20.01 15.69 19.24
N CYS A 76 19.51 14.74 18.50
CA CYS A 76 18.17 14.76 17.90
C CYS A 76 17.14 14.18 18.86
N GLY A 77 15.97 14.79 18.97
CA GLY A 77 14.90 14.27 19.80
C GLY A 77 13.69 15.20 19.86
N TYR A 78 12.67 14.80 20.61
CA TYR A 78 11.42 15.56 20.77
C TYR A 78 11.20 16.04 22.23
N ALA A 79 12.11 15.71 23.13
CA ALA A 79 12.00 16.13 24.51
C ALA A 79 12.31 17.63 24.66
N PRO A 80 11.88 18.28 25.77
CA PRO A 80 12.19 19.68 26.05
C PRO A 80 13.69 20.00 25.99
N LYS A 81 14.55 19.02 26.27
CA LYS A 81 16.00 19.17 26.15
C LYS A 81 16.47 19.44 24.75
N GLN A 82 15.80 18.87 23.74
CA GLN A 82 16.13 19.05 22.32
C GLN A 82 15.30 20.16 21.67
N CYS A 83 13.99 20.24 21.98
CA CYS A 83 13.07 21.20 21.37
C CYS A 83 12.93 22.52 22.15
N GLY A 84 13.50 22.60 23.36
CA GLY A 84 13.39 23.78 24.24
C GLY A 84 14.48 24.80 24.03
N THR A 85 14.85 25.49 25.12
CA THR A 85 15.87 26.56 25.11
C THR A 85 17.20 26.03 24.54
N GLY A 86 17.71 26.73 23.52
CA GLY A 86 18.96 26.35 22.83
C GLY A 86 18.77 25.36 21.66
N CYS A 87 17.55 25.01 21.32
CA CYS A 87 17.26 24.29 20.09
C CYS A 87 17.72 25.09 18.87
N ARG A 88 18.31 24.39 17.89
CA ARG A 88 18.91 25.00 16.69
C ARG A 88 18.09 24.82 15.44
N PHE A 89 17.46 23.64 15.28
CA PHE A 89 16.66 23.29 14.10
C PHE A 89 15.39 22.55 14.50
N ASN A 90 14.33 22.75 13.72
CA ASN A 90 13.04 22.05 13.84
C ASN A 90 12.44 22.10 15.26
N CYS A 91 12.56 23.21 15.95
CA CYS A 91 12.23 23.34 17.38
C CYS A 91 10.75 23.09 17.69
N ASP A 92 9.88 23.15 16.68
CA ASP A 92 8.45 22.83 16.79
C ASP A 92 8.11 21.38 16.41
N ALA A 93 9.11 20.57 16.07
CA ALA A 93 8.91 19.18 15.68
C ALA A 93 8.19 18.39 16.79
N LYS A 94 7.31 17.47 16.37
CA LYS A 94 6.53 16.62 17.25
C LYS A 94 6.82 15.15 16.95
N ALA A 95 6.81 14.34 18.02
CA ALA A 95 6.91 12.90 17.90
C ALA A 95 5.65 12.30 17.26
N GLU A 96 5.76 11.12 16.70
CA GLU A 96 4.62 10.39 16.13
C GLU A 96 3.71 9.80 17.22
N CYS A 97 4.27 9.49 18.36
CA CYS A 97 3.54 8.92 19.50
C CYS A 97 4.17 9.38 20.83
N GLY A 98 3.44 9.16 21.90
CA GLY A 98 3.96 9.42 23.25
C GLY A 98 3.70 10.84 23.76
N PRO A 99 4.46 11.25 24.78
CA PRO A 99 4.17 12.51 25.50
C PRO A 99 4.52 13.77 24.69
N TYR A 100 5.32 13.63 23.63
CA TYR A 100 5.79 14.74 22.80
C TYR A 100 5.13 14.76 21.41
N ALA A 101 4.09 13.94 21.20
CA ALA A 101 3.27 13.95 20.01
C ALA A 101 2.35 15.19 19.97
N PRO A 102 1.76 15.55 18.82
CA PRO A 102 0.85 16.68 18.67
C PRO A 102 -0.30 16.67 19.69
N THR A 103 -0.83 15.49 19.97
CA THR A 103 -1.80 15.25 21.05
C THR A 103 -1.11 14.48 22.16
N ALA A 104 -1.08 15.03 23.37
CA ALA A 104 -0.51 14.33 24.53
C ALA A 104 -1.18 12.95 24.68
N SER A 105 -0.38 11.90 24.74
CA SER A 105 -0.83 10.51 24.77
C SER A 105 -1.27 9.92 23.41
N GLN A 106 -0.87 10.51 22.30
CA GLN A 106 -1.12 9.95 20.98
C GLN A 106 -0.52 8.54 20.88
N LYS A 107 -1.36 7.60 20.46
CA LYS A 107 -0.95 6.22 20.17
C LYS A 107 -0.54 6.06 18.73
N CYS A 108 0.29 5.07 18.47
CA CYS A 108 0.62 4.70 17.09
C CYS A 108 -0.60 4.19 16.35
N PRO A 109 -0.74 4.53 15.05
CA PRO A 109 -1.72 3.92 14.16
C PRO A 109 -1.60 2.39 14.15
N LEU A 110 -2.69 1.70 13.82
CA LEU A 110 -2.75 0.23 13.69
C LEU A 110 -2.26 -0.52 14.94
N SER A 111 -2.21 0.16 16.10
CA SER A 111 -1.71 -0.41 17.37
C SER A 111 -0.28 -0.96 17.28
N VAL A 112 0.55 -0.45 16.39
CA VAL A 112 1.99 -0.80 16.36
C VAL A 112 2.73 -0.20 17.54
N CYS A 113 3.98 -0.60 17.72
CA CYS A 113 4.79 -0.21 18.85
C CYS A 113 5.20 1.27 18.78
N CYS A 114 5.21 1.94 19.95
CA CYS A 114 5.78 3.26 20.11
C CYS A 114 7.15 3.14 20.81
N SER A 115 8.22 3.52 20.15
CA SER A 115 9.55 3.53 20.75
C SER A 115 9.67 4.61 21.84
N GLU A 116 10.62 4.47 22.74
CA GLU A 116 10.91 5.51 23.76
C GLU A 116 11.28 6.87 23.15
N PHE A 117 11.73 6.88 21.90
CA PHE A 117 12.04 8.10 21.16
C PHE A 117 10.83 8.75 20.49
N GLY A 118 9.65 8.13 20.56
CA GLY A 118 8.41 8.69 20.01
C GLY A 118 8.15 8.34 18.54
N PHE A 119 8.71 7.25 18.03
CA PHE A 119 8.47 6.75 16.68
C PHE A 119 7.63 5.48 16.68
N CYS A 120 6.80 5.33 15.67
CA CYS A 120 5.92 4.19 15.48
C CYS A 120 6.55 3.15 14.54
N GLY A 121 6.43 1.89 14.88
CA GLY A 121 6.92 0.81 14.01
C GLY A 121 6.49 -0.57 14.47
N SER A 122 6.74 -1.57 13.61
CA SER A 122 6.32 -2.96 13.83
C SER A 122 7.49 -3.94 13.94
N THR A 123 8.73 -3.46 13.80
CA THR A 123 9.92 -4.30 13.92
C THR A 123 10.43 -4.36 15.36
N ASP A 124 11.32 -5.29 15.65
CA ASP A 124 11.90 -5.49 16.99
C ASP A 124 12.55 -4.22 17.55
N GLU A 125 13.07 -3.35 16.69
CA GLU A 125 13.65 -2.04 17.08
C GLU A 125 12.66 -1.13 17.80
N PHE A 126 11.36 -1.24 17.46
CA PHE A 126 10.28 -0.47 18.09
C PHE A 126 9.56 -1.26 19.17
N CYS A 127 9.46 -2.60 18.99
CA CYS A 127 8.58 -3.47 19.75
C CYS A 127 9.26 -4.20 20.91
N LYS A 128 10.60 -4.20 20.95
CA LYS A 128 11.32 -4.98 21.94
C LYS A 128 10.96 -4.53 23.34
N TRP A 129 10.32 -5.43 24.05
CA TRP A 129 9.92 -5.26 25.45
C TRP A 129 10.78 -6.20 26.28
N THR A 130 11.92 -5.70 26.79
CA THR A 130 12.75 -6.45 27.71
C THR A 130 13.27 -5.53 28.80
N ASN A 131 13.18 -6.02 30.02
CA ASN A 131 14.01 -5.54 31.13
C ASN A 131 15.50 -5.94 30.92
N ASP A 132 15.87 -6.32 29.71
CA ASP A 132 17.20 -6.78 29.40
C ASP A 132 18.09 -5.55 29.17
N GLN A 133 18.90 -5.25 30.16
CA GLN A 133 19.80 -4.10 30.14
C GLN A 133 20.91 -4.20 29.09
N ASP A 134 21.01 -5.33 28.37
CA ASP A 134 22.00 -5.57 27.32
C ASP A 134 21.48 -5.27 25.90
N SER A 135 20.26 -4.79 25.74
CA SER A 135 19.74 -4.49 24.40
C SER A 135 20.06 -3.04 23.99
N ASN A 136 20.79 -2.88 22.88
CA ASN A 136 21.03 -1.59 22.22
C ASN A 136 19.78 -0.98 21.57
N TYR A 137 18.59 -1.53 21.83
CA TYR A 137 17.34 -1.09 21.24
C TYR A 137 16.45 -0.38 22.25
N PRO A 138 15.75 0.67 21.82
CA PRO A 138 14.82 1.40 22.67
C PRO A 138 13.72 0.50 23.20
N THR A 139 13.33 0.74 24.42
CA THR A 139 12.22 0.05 25.07
C THR A 139 10.90 0.55 24.48
N CYS A 140 10.03 -0.36 24.08
CA CYS A 140 8.68 -0.01 23.63
C CYS A 140 7.86 0.59 24.79
N ASN A 141 7.16 1.69 24.51
CA ASN A 141 6.34 2.38 25.50
C ASN A 141 4.91 1.82 25.50
N THR A 142 4.61 0.91 26.42
CA THR A 142 3.32 0.22 26.54
C THR A 142 2.11 1.16 26.72
N LYS A 143 2.31 2.39 27.11
CA LYS A 143 1.24 3.38 27.27
C LYS A 143 0.76 3.92 25.93
N TYR A 144 1.63 3.92 24.90
CA TYR A 144 1.40 4.62 23.63
C TYR A 144 1.44 3.72 22.41
N GLY A 145 1.76 2.44 22.58
CA GLY A 145 1.79 1.49 21.45
C GLY A 145 1.56 0.05 21.91
N GLY A 146 1.39 -0.83 20.94
CA GLY A 146 1.21 -2.27 21.13
C GLY A 146 2.54 -2.97 21.32
N CYS A 147 3.10 -2.95 22.54
CA CYS A 147 4.35 -3.61 22.85
C CYS A 147 4.18 -5.10 23.08
N GLY A 148 5.20 -5.89 22.73
CA GLY A 148 5.18 -7.34 22.91
C GLY A 148 4.58 -8.11 21.74
N PRO A 149 4.26 -9.39 21.90
CA PRO A 149 3.68 -10.20 20.84
C PRO A 149 2.34 -9.60 20.41
N VAL A 150 2.13 -9.53 19.09
CA VAL A 150 0.86 -9.06 18.53
C VAL A 150 -0.23 -10.06 18.91
N ASP A 151 -1.21 -9.61 19.67
CA ASP A 151 -2.43 -10.37 19.90
C ASP A 151 -3.17 -10.53 18.56
N ARG A 152 -3.11 -11.72 18.01
CA ARG A 152 -3.88 -12.03 16.81
C ARG A 152 -5.34 -12.20 17.22
N PRO A 153 -6.27 -11.48 16.57
CA PRO A 153 -7.67 -11.70 16.82
C PRO A 153 -8.01 -13.16 16.57
N TYR A 154 -8.69 -13.79 17.53
CA TYR A 154 -9.19 -15.14 17.37
C TYR A 154 -10.39 -15.12 16.43
N CYS A 155 -10.15 -15.47 15.20
CA CYS A 155 -11.23 -15.70 14.24
C CYS A 155 -11.67 -17.17 14.38
N SER A 156 -12.83 -17.39 14.98
CA SER A 156 -13.46 -18.73 15.04
C SER A 156 -13.85 -19.17 13.64
N GLY A 157 -12.97 -19.93 13.01
CA GLY A 157 -13.19 -20.79 11.87
C GLY A 157 -14.31 -20.42 10.90
N GLY A 158 -14.05 -19.53 9.98
CA GLY A 158 -14.85 -19.37 8.78
C GLY A 158 -14.19 -20.10 7.60
N SER A 159 -14.99 -20.62 6.68
CA SER A 159 -14.50 -21.22 5.43
C SER A 159 -14.25 -20.16 4.33
N SER A 160 -13.92 -18.93 4.71
CA SER A 160 -13.81 -17.79 3.78
C SER A 160 -12.81 -18.02 2.64
N VAL A 161 -11.82 -18.87 2.82
CA VAL A 161 -10.83 -19.25 1.79
C VAL A 161 -11.47 -20.01 0.64
N SER A 162 -12.62 -20.65 0.86
CA SER A 162 -13.35 -21.40 -0.17
C SER A 162 -14.41 -20.58 -0.91
N GLU A 163 -14.67 -19.34 -0.48
CA GLU A 163 -15.77 -18.53 -1.04
C GLU A 163 -15.33 -17.65 -2.20
N ARG A 164 -14.07 -17.17 -2.20
CA ARG A 164 -13.55 -16.30 -3.24
C ARG A 164 -12.15 -16.71 -3.66
N THR A 165 -12.00 -16.96 -4.94
CA THR A 165 -10.70 -17.10 -5.60
C THR A 165 -10.61 -16.02 -6.65
N ILE A 166 -9.69 -15.09 -6.48
CA ILE A 166 -9.57 -13.89 -7.30
C ILE A 166 -8.27 -13.95 -8.09
N GLY A 167 -8.35 -13.81 -9.41
CA GLY A 167 -7.19 -13.71 -10.30
C GLY A 167 -7.07 -12.33 -10.90
N TYR A 168 -5.84 -11.83 -11.05
CA TYR A 168 -5.56 -10.59 -11.77
C TYR A 168 -5.03 -10.90 -13.16
N TYR A 169 -5.69 -10.35 -14.17
CA TYR A 169 -5.21 -10.36 -15.54
C TYR A 169 -4.42 -9.09 -15.82
N GLU A 170 -3.12 -9.23 -15.95
CA GLU A 170 -2.20 -8.14 -16.31
C GLU A 170 -2.29 -7.86 -17.81
N THR A 171 -2.84 -6.71 -18.19
CA THR A 171 -3.12 -6.38 -19.60
C THR A 171 -1.90 -6.38 -20.49
N TRP A 172 -0.73 -6.02 -19.96
CA TRP A 172 0.54 -6.07 -20.69
C TRP A 172 0.98 -7.49 -21.05
N SER A 173 0.39 -8.52 -20.44
CA SER A 173 0.66 -9.91 -20.81
C SER A 173 0.26 -10.22 -22.25
N ASN A 174 -0.77 -9.52 -22.76
CA ASN A 174 -1.23 -9.66 -24.15
C ASN A 174 -0.22 -9.12 -25.18
N SER A 175 0.65 -8.20 -24.78
CA SER A 175 1.66 -7.59 -25.67
C SER A 175 3.06 -8.16 -25.49
N ARG A 176 3.23 -9.21 -24.71
CA ARG A 176 4.53 -9.87 -24.52
C ARG A 176 5.05 -10.42 -25.85
N LYS A 177 6.34 -10.19 -26.13
CA LYS A 177 7.00 -10.74 -27.35
C LYS A 177 7.06 -12.27 -27.34
N THR A 178 7.12 -12.86 -26.16
CA THR A 178 7.19 -14.31 -25.96
C THR A 178 6.00 -14.72 -25.10
N SER A 179 5.23 -15.69 -25.60
CA SER A 179 4.05 -16.23 -24.93
C SER A 179 3.04 -15.14 -24.50
N PRO A 180 2.49 -14.35 -25.44
CA PRO A 180 1.42 -13.43 -25.12
C PRO A 180 0.22 -14.22 -24.59
N VAL A 181 -0.52 -13.62 -23.64
CA VAL A 181 -1.72 -14.22 -23.05
C VAL A 181 -2.88 -13.27 -23.25
N SER A 182 -3.84 -13.69 -24.07
CA SER A 182 -5.11 -12.98 -24.26
C SER A 182 -6.12 -13.36 -23.18
N PRO A 183 -7.16 -12.54 -22.93
CA PRO A 183 -8.22 -12.93 -22.00
C PRO A 183 -8.81 -14.31 -22.28
N GLU A 184 -8.98 -14.65 -23.54
CA GLU A 184 -9.58 -15.91 -24.00
C GLU A 184 -8.73 -17.15 -23.67
N ASP A 185 -7.43 -16.96 -23.41
CA ASP A 185 -6.47 -18.04 -23.09
C ASP A 185 -6.47 -18.38 -21.60
N LEU A 186 -7.18 -17.61 -20.76
CA LEU A 186 -7.20 -17.82 -19.32
C LEU A 186 -7.92 -19.12 -18.96
N ASN A 187 -7.27 -19.94 -18.13
CA ASN A 187 -7.96 -21.02 -17.45
C ASN A 187 -8.75 -20.44 -16.26
N LEU A 188 -10.06 -20.54 -16.33
CA LEU A 188 -10.99 -19.99 -15.34
C LEU A 188 -11.35 -20.96 -14.21
N ASP A 189 -10.83 -22.19 -14.24
CA ASP A 189 -11.13 -23.20 -13.24
C ASP A 189 -10.70 -22.74 -11.84
N GLY A 190 -11.59 -22.86 -10.88
CA GLY A 190 -11.36 -22.45 -9.50
C GLY A 190 -11.57 -20.95 -9.23
N PHE A 191 -11.56 -20.06 -10.22
CA PHE A 191 -11.77 -18.63 -10.01
C PHE A 191 -13.26 -18.29 -9.85
N THR A 192 -13.57 -17.45 -8.88
CA THR A 192 -14.89 -16.83 -8.70
C THR A 192 -14.90 -15.40 -9.23
N HIS A 193 -13.74 -14.73 -9.20
CA HIS A 193 -13.56 -13.36 -9.64
C HIS A 193 -12.29 -13.25 -10.49
N ILE A 194 -12.35 -12.39 -11.47
CA ILE A 194 -11.18 -11.97 -12.26
C ILE A 194 -11.12 -10.46 -12.29
N ASN A 195 -9.95 -9.90 -12.01
CA ASN A 195 -9.70 -8.48 -12.01
C ASN A 195 -8.86 -8.09 -13.23
N PHE A 196 -9.34 -7.11 -13.99
CA PHE A 196 -8.60 -6.52 -15.12
C PHE A 196 -7.59 -5.51 -14.58
N ALA A 197 -6.33 -5.78 -14.64
CA ALA A 197 -5.26 -4.93 -14.15
C ALA A 197 -4.43 -4.38 -15.32
N PHE A 198 -4.45 -3.07 -15.58
CA PHE A 198 -5.15 -2.02 -14.88
C PHE A 198 -5.86 -1.08 -15.85
N SER A 199 -6.75 -0.24 -15.32
CA SER A 199 -7.19 0.99 -15.96
C SER A 199 -6.77 2.19 -15.12
N PHE A 200 -6.60 3.31 -15.80
CA PHE A 200 -6.27 4.60 -15.21
C PHE A 200 -7.50 5.52 -15.22
N PHE A 201 -7.31 6.74 -14.83
CA PHE A 201 -8.26 7.82 -15.08
C PHE A 201 -7.51 9.11 -15.39
N ASP A 202 -8.13 9.99 -16.17
CA ASP A 202 -7.59 11.30 -16.48
C ASP A 202 -7.54 12.17 -15.22
N ALA A 203 -6.39 12.80 -14.94
CA ALA A 203 -6.14 13.53 -13.70
C ALA A 203 -7.00 14.80 -13.52
N SER A 204 -7.70 15.26 -14.55
CA SER A 204 -8.52 16.47 -14.54
C SER A 204 -10.01 16.19 -14.76
N SER A 205 -10.34 15.34 -15.73
CA SER A 205 -11.72 14.96 -16.02
C SER A 205 -12.22 13.80 -15.17
N PHE A 206 -11.33 13.00 -14.58
CA PHE A 206 -11.61 11.76 -13.85
C PHE A 206 -12.37 10.72 -14.67
N GLU A 207 -12.33 10.83 -16.00
CA GLU A 207 -12.83 9.80 -16.91
C GLU A 207 -11.92 8.59 -16.87
N ILE A 208 -12.50 7.37 -16.87
CA ILE A 208 -11.72 6.14 -16.88
C ILE A 208 -11.04 5.97 -18.22
N THR A 209 -9.74 5.79 -18.20
CA THR A 209 -8.88 5.64 -19.38
C THR A 209 -8.15 4.31 -19.32
N SER A 210 -7.74 3.82 -20.49
CA SER A 210 -6.88 2.65 -20.55
C SER A 210 -5.46 2.97 -20.09
N MET A 211 -4.78 2.00 -19.48
CA MET A 211 -3.38 2.11 -19.12
C MET A 211 -2.49 2.33 -20.35
N ASP A 212 -2.84 1.70 -21.46
CA ASP A 212 -2.20 1.82 -22.77
C ASP A 212 -3.21 1.62 -23.91
N SER A 213 -2.77 1.84 -25.15
CA SER A 213 -3.60 1.72 -26.33
C SER A 213 -4.12 0.29 -26.58
N ASN A 214 -3.43 -0.73 -26.09
CA ASN A 214 -3.82 -2.13 -26.25
C ASN A 214 -4.92 -2.52 -25.24
N ALA A 215 -4.81 -2.06 -23.99
CA ALA A 215 -5.74 -2.40 -22.92
C ALA A 215 -7.20 -2.05 -23.26
N ALA A 216 -7.44 -0.93 -23.94
CA ALA A 216 -8.80 -0.52 -24.32
C ALA A 216 -9.54 -1.57 -25.17
N SER A 217 -8.83 -2.28 -26.03
CA SER A 217 -9.41 -3.32 -26.89
C SER A 217 -9.80 -4.60 -26.14
N LEU A 218 -9.34 -4.74 -24.90
CA LEU A 218 -9.49 -5.96 -24.10
C LEU A 218 -10.70 -5.93 -23.17
N TYR A 219 -11.28 -4.76 -22.84
CA TYR A 219 -12.37 -4.67 -21.86
C TYR A 219 -13.54 -5.60 -22.14
N SER A 220 -14.16 -5.48 -23.33
CA SER A 220 -15.30 -6.33 -23.70
C SER A 220 -14.90 -7.79 -23.87
N ARG A 221 -13.69 -8.06 -24.33
CA ARG A 221 -13.16 -9.43 -24.46
C ARG A 221 -12.97 -10.08 -23.09
N PHE A 222 -12.51 -9.29 -22.11
CA PHE A 222 -12.32 -9.76 -20.73
C PHE A 222 -13.66 -10.04 -20.05
N THR A 223 -14.62 -9.13 -20.12
CA THR A 223 -15.93 -9.32 -19.48
C THR A 223 -16.77 -10.43 -20.17
N ALA A 224 -16.55 -10.71 -21.47
CA ALA A 224 -17.16 -11.86 -22.17
C ALA A 224 -16.72 -13.22 -21.60
N LEU A 225 -15.67 -13.28 -20.77
CA LEU A 225 -15.30 -14.51 -20.07
C LEU A 225 -16.40 -15.00 -19.11
N LYS A 226 -17.31 -14.14 -18.68
CA LYS A 226 -18.47 -14.52 -17.88
C LYS A 226 -19.41 -15.49 -18.62
N ASP A 227 -19.44 -15.42 -19.94
CA ASP A 227 -20.21 -16.34 -20.77
C ASP A 227 -19.61 -17.76 -20.80
N LYS A 228 -18.29 -17.87 -20.54
CA LYS A 228 -17.58 -19.15 -20.47
C LYS A 228 -17.73 -19.85 -19.12
N LYS A 229 -18.05 -19.10 -18.06
CA LYS A 229 -18.15 -19.64 -16.71
C LYS A 229 -19.28 -18.97 -15.93
N SER A 230 -20.34 -19.72 -15.68
CA SER A 230 -21.47 -19.24 -14.85
C SER A 230 -21.01 -18.86 -13.45
N GLY A 231 -21.47 -17.71 -12.96
CA GLY A 231 -21.14 -17.16 -11.64
C GLY A 231 -19.78 -16.48 -11.55
N LEU A 232 -18.99 -16.43 -12.63
CA LEU A 232 -17.77 -15.66 -12.68
C LEU A 232 -18.09 -14.16 -12.66
N GLN A 233 -17.38 -13.41 -11.84
CA GLN A 233 -17.44 -11.95 -11.83
C GLN A 233 -16.18 -11.36 -12.46
N ALA A 234 -16.37 -10.32 -13.28
CA ALA A 234 -15.28 -9.60 -13.93
C ALA A 234 -15.24 -8.17 -13.37
N TRP A 235 -14.15 -7.81 -12.73
CA TRP A 235 -13.95 -6.54 -12.07
C TRP A 235 -12.86 -5.72 -12.74
N ILE A 236 -12.92 -4.39 -12.59
CA ILE A 236 -11.89 -3.48 -13.09
C ILE A 236 -11.01 -2.98 -11.95
N SER A 237 -9.71 -3.17 -12.03
CA SER A 237 -8.75 -2.58 -11.09
C SER A 237 -8.29 -1.22 -11.61
N ILE A 238 -8.43 -0.19 -10.77
CA ILE A 238 -8.10 1.20 -11.08
C ILE A 238 -6.88 1.64 -10.31
N GLY A 239 -5.81 2.03 -11.02
CA GLY A 239 -4.57 2.50 -10.42
C GLY A 239 -3.40 1.56 -10.66
N GLY A 240 -2.79 1.06 -9.58
CA GLY A 240 -1.55 0.29 -9.59
C GLY A 240 -0.31 1.17 -9.49
N TRP A 241 0.85 0.55 -9.28
CA TRP A 241 2.11 1.22 -8.98
C TRP A 241 2.47 2.34 -9.97
N SER A 242 2.42 2.05 -11.27
CA SER A 242 2.84 3.00 -12.31
C SER A 242 1.94 4.24 -12.43
N PHE A 243 0.71 4.18 -11.92
CA PHE A 243 -0.20 5.32 -11.99
C PHE A 243 0.21 6.48 -11.07
N THR A 244 0.89 6.17 -9.97
CA THR A 244 1.39 7.15 -9.00
C THR A 244 2.90 7.35 -9.06
N ASP A 245 3.56 6.88 -10.12
CA ASP A 245 4.94 7.24 -10.41
C ASP A 245 5.10 8.74 -10.68
N PRO A 246 6.28 9.34 -10.43
CA PRO A 246 6.53 10.75 -10.74
C PRO A 246 6.16 11.11 -12.16
N GLY A 247 5.15 11.97 -12.32
CA GLY A 247 4.62 12.35 -13.62
C GLY A 247 3.25 13.02 -13.54
N PRO A 248 2.54 13.15 -14.66
CA PRO A 248 1.25 13.85 -14.72
C PRO A 248 0.14 13.24 -13.87
N THR A 249 0.22 11.95 -13.59
CA THR A 249 -0.81 11.18 -12.84
C THR A 249 -0.48 11.00 -11.37
N GLN A 250 0.74 11.35 -10.93
CA GLN A 250 1.21 11.10 -9.55
C GLN A 250 0.23 11.58 -8.47
N LYS A 251 -0.38 12.74 -8.67
CA LYS A 251 -1.34 13.34 -7.73
C LYS A 251 -2.81 13.12 -8.13
N ALA A 252 -3.08 12.28 -9.13
CA ALA A 252 -4.43 12.12 -9.65
C ALA A 252 -5.42 11.61 -8.59
N PHE A 253 -5.04 10.62 -7.81
CA PHE A 253 -5.87 10.11 -6.71
C PHE A 253 -6.09 11.17 -5.62
N THR A 254 -5.05 11.82 -5.13
CA THR A 254 -5.15 12.90 -4.13
C THR A 254 -6.08 14.01 -4.62
N ASN A 255 -5.92 14.46 -5.87
CA ASN A 255 -6.79 15.47 -6.45
C ASN A 255 -8.24 14.97 -6.57
N MET A 256 -8.44 13.73 -6.99
CA MET A 256 -9.76 13.11 -7.15
C MET A 256 -10.50 13.03 -5.82
N VAL A 257 -9.84 12.60 -4.74
CA VAL A 257 -10.49 12.46 -3.43
C VAL A 257 -10.68 13.79 -2.70
N SER A 258 -9.97 14.84 -3.07
CA SER A 258 -9.87 16.10 -2.31
C SER A 258 -11.19 16.85 -2.12
N SER A 259 -12.16 16.69 -3.00
CA SER A 259 -13.45 17.37 -2.90
C SER A 259 -14.62 16.44 -3.24
N GLN A 260 -15.79 16.73 -2.66
CA GLN A 260 -17.02 15.99 -2.98
C GLN A 260 -17.38 16.06 -4.46
N SER A 261 -17.15 17.20 -5.11
CA SER A 261 -17.41 17.38 -6.55
C SER A 261 -16.54 16.45 -7.39
N ASN A 262 -15.25 16.37 -7.06
CA ASN A 262 -14.31 15.51 -7.80
C ASN A 262 -14.66 14.03 -7.60
N ARG A 263 -14.93 13.62 -6.36
CA ARG A 263 -15.37 12.26 -6.04
C ARG A 263 -16.67 11.89 -6.77
N ALA A 264 -17.66 12.78 -6.78
CA ALA A 264 -18.92 12.55 -7.48
C ALA A 264 -18.73 12.39 -9.00
N LYS A 265 -17.82 13.19 -9.58
CA LYS A 265 -17.47 13.11 -11.01
C LYS A 265 -16.78 11.77 -11.34
N PHE A 266 -15.80 11.37 -10.55
CA PHE A 266 -15.13 10.07 -10.70
C PHE A 266 -16.12 8.91 -10.57
N ILE A 267 -16.98 8.92 -9.54
CA ILE A 267 -17.98 7.88 -9.30
C ILE A 267 -18.96 7.76 -10.49
N GLY A 268 -19.41 8.90 -11.03
CA GLY A 268 -20.27 8.92 -12.21
C GLY A 268 -19.60 8.33 -13.44
N ASN A 269 -18.35 8.73 -13.71
CA ASN A 269 -17.57 8.23 -14.83
C ASN A 269 -17.27 6.72 -14.69
N LEU A 270 -16.88 6.29 -13.49
CA LEU A 270 -16.61 4.88 -13.22
C LEU A 270 -17.87 4.01 -13.39
N ARG A 271 -19.01 4.47 -12.88
CA ARG A 271 -20.27 3.77 -13.07
C ARG A 271 -20.63 3.63 -14.55
N GLN A 272 -20.52 4.72 -15.32
CA GLN A 272 -20.77 4.70 -16.76
C GLN A 272 -19.83 3.73 -17.49
N PHE A 273 -18.55 3.71 -17.09
CA PHE A 273 -17.56 2.79 -17.63
C PHE A 273 -17.93 1.32 -17.36
N MET A 274 -18.27 1.00 -16.10
CA MET A 274 -18.69 -0.36 -15.73
C MET A 274 -19.98 -0.79 -16.43
N ASP A 275 -20.96 0.12 -16.59
CA ASP A 275 -22.16 -0.14 -17.37
C ASP A 275 -21.85 -0.42 -18.84
N THR A 276 -20.93 0.36 -19.44
CA THR A 276 -20.56 0.25 -20.86
C THR A 276 -19.87 -1.08 -21.17
N TYR A 277 -18.96 -1.51 -20.31
CA TYR A 277 -18.14 -2.69 -20.55
C TYR A 277 -18.59 -3.93 -19.77
N ALA A 278 -19.72 -3.85 -19.06
CA ALA A 278 -20.31 -4.95 -18.30
C ALA A 278 -19.41 -5.50 -17.19
N PHE A 279 -18.66 -4.65 -16.50
CA PHE A 279 -17.96 -5.03 -15.26
C PHE A 279 -18.94 -5.17 -14.09
N ASP A 280 -18.65 -6.08 -13.16
CA ASP A 280 -19.49 -6.37 -12.00
C ASP A 280 -19.04 -5.62 -10.73
N GLY A 281 -17.85 -5.04 -10.76
CA GLY A 281 -17.29 -4.31 -9.62
C GLY A 281 -15.99 -3.61 -9.95
N VAL A 282 -15.47 -2.92 -8.96
CA VAL A 282 -14.20 -2.19 -9.01
C VAL A 282 -13.30 -2.60 -7.87
N ASP A 283 -12.02 -2.69 -8.17
CA ASP A 283 -10.92 -2.87 -7.24
C ASP A 283 -10.08 -1.59 -7.24
N LEU A 284 -10.01 -0.90 -6.10
CA LEU A 284 -9.25 0.34 -5.98
C LEU A 284 -7.81 0.02 -5.59
N ASP A 285 -6.88 0.40 -6.44
CA ASP A 285 -5.45 0.14 -6.26
C ASP A 285 -4.65 1.44 -6.21
N TRP A 286 -4.86 2.21 -5.13
CA TRP A 286 -4.11 3.44 -4.89
C TRP A 286 -2.84 3.16 -4.10
N GLU A 287 -1.70 3.37 -4.73
CA GLU A 287 -0.38 3.12 -4.16
C GLU A 287 0.41 4.43 -4.00
N TYR A 288 0.32 5.25 -2.92
CA TYR A 288 -0.53 5.04 -1.74
C TYR A 288 -1.08 6.37 -1.23
N PRO A 289 -2.24 6.41 -0.55
CA PRO A 289 -2.73 7.61 0.10
C PRO A 289 -1.74 8.08 1.16
N GLY A 290 -1.58 9.40 1.32
CA GLY A 290 -0.75 10.01 2.35
C GLY A 290 0.75 9.75 2.24
N ALA A 291 1.23 9.07 1.21
CA ALA A 291 2.63 8.76 1.00
C ALA A 291 3.30 9.83 0.14
N ASP A 292 4.21 10.60 0.71
CA ASP A 292 4.87 11.75 0.06
C ASP A 292 5.60 11.33 -1.22
N ASP A 293 6.32 10.20 -1.17
CA ASP A 293 7.07 9.63 -2.29
C ASP A 293 6.16 9.17 -3.44
N ARG A 294 4.86 9.01 -3.17
CA ARG A 294 3.84 8.61 -4.13
C ARG A 294 2.83 9.73 -4.46
N GLY A 295 3.13 10.96 -4.08
CA GLY A 295 2.28 12.13 -4.32
C GLY A 295 1.06 12.25 -3.41
N GLY A 296 1.02 11.47 -2.33
CA GLY A 296 -0.02 11.52 -1.32
C GLY A 296 0.07 12.73 -0.40
N GLU A 297 -1.03 13.10 0.22
CA GLU A 297 -1.15 14.23 1.15
C GLU A 297 -1.87 13.80 2.45
N SER A 298 -1.65 14.53 3.52
CA SER A 298 -2.14 14.19 4.87
C SER A 298 -3.67 14.05 4.98
N GLY A 299 -4.42 14.67 4.07
CA GLY A 299 -5.90 14.56 4.03
C GLY A 299 -6.43 13.31 3.33
N ASP A 300 -5.58 12.56 2.64
CA ASP A 300 -5.99 11.47 1.76
C ASP A 300 -6.71 10.35 2.50
N SER A 301 -6.23 9.97 3.69
CA SER A 301 -6.85 8.91 4.49
C SER A 301 -8.33 9.17 4.77
N ALA A 302 -8.65 10.35 5.28
CA ALA A 302 -10.04 10.74 5.56
C ALA A 302 -10.87 10.86 4.28
N ASN A 303 -10.30 11.42 3.22
CA ASN A 303 -10.96 11.58 1.93
C ASN A 303 -11.22 10.23 1.23
N TYR A 304 -10.36 9.24 1.45
CA TYR A 304 -10.54 7.90 0.89
C TYR A 304 -11.74 7.17 1.54
N VAL A 305 -11.95 7.36 2.85
CA VAL A 305 -13.18 6.91 3.53
C VAL A 305 -14.42 7.56 2.91
N LEU A 306 -14.37 8.88 2.66
CA LEU A 306 -15.49 9.58 2.02
C LEU A 306 -15.75 9.04 0.61
N LEU A 307 -14.71 8.76 -0.18
CA LEU A 307 -14.84 8.17 -1.51
C LEU A 307 -15.57 6.82 -1.43
N THR A 308 -15.10 5.89 -0.59
CA THR A 308 -15.71 4.55 -0.49
C THR A 308 -17.15 4.60 0.00
N LYS A 309 -17.47 5.50 0.95
CA LYS A 309 -18.83 5.75 1.40
C LYS A 309 -19.74 6.26 0.27
N GLU A 310 -19.28 7.24 -0.48
CA GLU A 310 -20.01 7.82 -1.60
C GLU A 310 -20.18 6.83 -2.76
N MET A 311 -19.14 6.02 -3.04
CA MET A 311 -19.22 4.92 -4.02
C MET A 311 -20.28 3.90 -3.61
N ARG A 312 -20.27 3.43 -2.35
CA ARG A 312 -21.28 2.47 -1.87
C ARG A 312 -22.70 3.04 -1.96
N ALA A 313 -22.88 4.31 -1.63
CA ALA A 313 -24.17 4.98 -1.78
C ALA A 313 -24.64 5.05 -3.24
N ALA A 314 -23.73 5.29 -4.19
CA ALA A 314 -24.04 5.38 -5.61
C ALA A 314 -24.25 4.02 -6.28
N PHE A 315 -23.51 3.00 -5.86
CA PHE A 315 -23.51 1.67 -6.46
C PHE A 315 -24.54 0.72 -5.84
N GLY A 316 -24.91 0.96 -4.60
CA GLY A 316 -25.79 0.06 -3.84
C GLY A 316 -25.21 -1.36 -3.79
N THR A 317 -25.99 -2.34 -4.20
CA THR A 317 -25.59 -3.75 -4.35
C THR A 317 -25.31 -4.15 -5.80
N LYS A 318 -25.45 -3.21 -6.76
CA LYS A 318 -25.28 -3.50 -8.19
C LYS A 318 -23.80 -3.80 -8.51
N TYR A 319 -22.88 -3.03 -7.94
CA TYR A 319 -21.45 -3.20 -8.17
C TYR A 319 -20.74 -3.50 -6.85
N GLY A 320 -19.81 -4.46 -6.91
CA GLY A 320 -18.92 -4.71 -5.82
C GLY A 320 -17.78 -3.68 -5.76
N ILE A 321 -17.20 -3.52 -4.56
CA ILE A 321 -16.07 -2.63 -4.30
C ILE A 321 -15.04 -3.40 -3.49
N SER A 322 -13.83 -3.54 -3.99
CA SER A 322 -12.68 -4.01 -3.23
C SER A 322 -11.56 -2.97 -3.24
N MET A 323 -10.57 -3.20 -2.43
CA MET A 323 -9.43 -2.31 -2.30
C MET A 323 -8.17 -3.12 -2.02
N THR A 324 -7.05 -2.75 -2.65
CA THR A 324 -5.75 -3.32 -2.32
C THR A 324 -5.15 -2.64 -1.11
N LEU A 325 -4.41 -3.41 -0.32
CA LEU A 325 -3.68 -2.91 0.85
C LEU A 325 -2.21 -3.34 0.79
N PRO A 326 -1.27 -2.45 1.13
CA PRO A 326 0.13 -2.83 1.31
C PRO A 326 0.31 -3.67 2.58
N THR A 327 1.36 -4.47 2.62
CA THR A 327 1.80 -5.17 3.84
C THR A 327 2.80 -4.36 4.66
N SER A 328 3.42 -3.35 4.06
CA SER A 328 4.34 -2.46 4.77
C SER A 328 3.57 -1.51 5.69
N TYR A 329 3.96 -1.44 6.97
CA TYR A 329 3.44 -0.45 7.90
C TYR A 329 3.61 0.98 7.38
N TRP A 330 4.73 1.28 6.72
CA TRP A 330 5.03 2.61 6.17
C TRP A 330 3.90 3.17 5.31
N TYR A 331 3.29 2.36 4.47
CA TYR A 331 2.15 2.76 3.64
C TYR A 331 0.80 2.49 4.31
N LEU A 332 0.67 1.35 5.01
CA LEU A 332 -0.62 0.93 5.59
C LEU A 332 -1.13 1.89 6.68
N GLN A 333 -0.24 2.59 7.39
CA GLN A 333 -0.62 3.58 8.41
C GLN A 333 -1.50 4.71 7.89
N HIS A 334 -1.52 4.94 6.58
CA HIS A 334 -2.32 5.97 5.92
C HIS A 334 -3.72 5.50 5.50
N PHE A 335 -4.10 4.27 5.81
CA PHE A 335 -5.43 3.73 5.55
C PHE A 335 -6.26 3.71 6.84
N ASP A 336 -7.41 4.37 6.84
CA ASP A 336 -8.42 4.22 7.90
C ASP A 336 -9.26 2.96 7.62
N LEU A 337 -8.71 1.79 7.96
CA LEU A 337 -9.37 0.51 7.72
C LEU A 337 -10.74 0.39 8.40
N PRO A 338 -10.93 0.83 9.67
CA PRO A 338 -12.24 0.82 10.32
C PRO A 338 -13.29 1.67 9.61
N GLY A 339 -12.89 2.81 9.06
CA GLY A 339 -13.78 3.68 8.28
C GLY A 339 -14.13 3.09 6.92
N ILE A 340 -13.12 2.56 6.21
CA ILE A 340 -13.27 2.02 4.85
C ILE A 340 -14.07 0.71 4.82
N GLN A 341 -13.80 -0.22 5.74
CA GLN A 341 -14.38 -1.58 5.71
C GLN A 341 -15.92 -1.60 5.73
N GLN A 342 -16.55 -0.54 6.22
CA GLN A 342 -18.01 -0.43 6.28
C GLN A 342 -18.65 -0.22 4.89
N HIS A 343 -17.86 0.12 3.89
CA HIS A 343 -18.30 0.57 2.58
C HIS A 343 -17.83 -0.30 1.42
N ILE A 344 -16.93 -1.26 1.67
CA ILE A 344 -16.39 -2.17 0.66
C ILE A 344 -16.76 -3.62 0.98
N ASP A 345 -16.55 -4.51 0.02
CA ASP A 345 -16.88 -5.94 0.18
C ASP A 345 -15.72 -6.75 0.76
N TRP A 346 -14.47 -6.42 0.41
CA TRP A 346 -13.26 -7.02 0.98
C TRP A 346 -12.01 -6.21 0.65
N PHE A 347 -10.91 -6.53 1.35
CA PHE A 347 -9.58 -6.05 1.05
C PHE A 347 -8.73 -7.13 0.37
N ASN A 348 -7.91 -6.72 -0.60
CA ASN A 348 -6.89 -7.54 -1.23
C ASN A 348 -5.50 -7.16 -0.66
N LEU A 349 -4.89 -8.03 0.14
CA LEU A 349 -3.59 -7.76 0.74
C LEU A 349 -2.46 -8.10 -0.23
N MET A 350 -1.60 -7.13 -0.54
CA MET A 350 -0.42 -7.29 -1.39
C MET A 350 0.74 -7.85 -0.57
N GLY A 351 0.76 -9.19 -0.38
CA GLY A 351 1.83 -9.88 0.34
C GLY A 351 2.88 -10.46 -0.60
N LYS A 352 4.16 -10.46 -0.18
CA LYS A 352 5.17 -11.34 -0.76
C LYS A 352 5.15 -12.64 0.02
N SER A 353 5.15 -13.80 -0.65
CA SER A 353 5.44 -15.05 0.05
C SER A 353 6.96 -15.19 0.16
N ASP A 354 7.47 -15.33 1.37
CA ASP A 354 8.91 -15.59 1.63
C ASP A 354 9.35 -17.00 1.21
N GLN A 355 8.45 -17.79 0.68
CA GLN A 355 8.72 -19.08 0.09
C GLN A 355 9.05 -18.89 -1.38
N ALA A 356 10.33 -18.65 -1.68
CA ALA A 356 10.85 -18.63 -3.03
C ALA A 356 10.80 -20.02 -3.68
N GLY A 357 9.57 -20.44 -4.03
CA GLY A 357 9.33 -21.50 -4.99
C GLY A 357 8.91 -20.84 -6.31
N PRO A 358 9.11 -21.48 -7.48
CA PRO A 358 8.77 -20.89 -8.77
C PRO A 358 7.27 -20.62 -8.99
N PHE A 359 6.44 -20.74 -7.96
CA PHE A 359 4.97 -20.67 -8.03
C PHE A 359 4.35 -20.04 -6.78
N SER A 360 4.68 -18.82 -6.43
CA SER A 360 4.03 -18.19 -5.29
C SER A 360 3.59 -16.76 -5.53
N THR A 361 2.43 -16.63 -6.16
CA THR A 361 1.62 -15.42 -6.01
C THR A 361 0.27 -15.84 -5.47
N LEU A 362 0.20 -16.11 -4.18
CA LEU A 362 -1.07 -16.23 -3.47
C LEU A 362 -1.42 -14.83 -2.94
N LYS A 363 -2.27 -14.11 -3.69
CA LYS A 363 -3.01 -12.99 -3.11
C LYS A 363 -4.07 -13.60 -2.20
N HIS A 364 -3.86 -13.51 -0.89
CA HIS A 364 -4.86 -13.92 0.09
C HIS A 364 -5.89 -12.79 0.20
N SER A 365 -7.11 -13.06 -0.19
CA SER A 365 -8.25 -12.24 0.18
C SER A 365 -8.52 -12.46 1.68
N LEU A 366 -8.14 -11.50 2.50
CA LEU A 366 -8.52 -11.48 3.91
C LEU A 366 -9.85 -10.75 4.02
N SER A 367 -10.92 -11.49 4.24
CA SER A 367 -12.12 -10.92 4.81
C SER A 367 -11.83 -10.58 6.27
N LEU A 368 -11.74 -9.29 6.60
CA LEU A 368 -11.58 -8.81 7.97
C LEU A 368 -12.90 -8.82 8.75
N SER A 369 -13.87 -9.64 8.37
CA SER A 369 -15.04 -9.90 9.18
C SER A 369 -14.74 -11.02 10.17
N CYS A 370 -14.32 -10.63 11.35
CA CYS A 370 -14.44 -11.48 12.54
C CYS A 370 -15.71 -11.12 13.28
#